data_f8ab420074e9b7186211bec3b955218c
#
_entry.id   f8ab420074e9b7186211bec3b955218c
#
_cell.length_a   1.000
_cell.length_b   1.000
_cell.length_c   1.000
_cell.angle_alpha   90.00
_cell.angle_beta   90.00
_cell.angle_gamma   90.00
#
_symmetry.space_group_name_H-M   'P 1'
#
loop_
_entity.id
_entity.type
_entity.pdbx_description
1 polymer ?
#
loop_
_entity_poly.entity_id
_entity_poly.type
_entity_poly.pdbx_seq_one_letter_code
_entity_poly.pdbx_strand_id
1 'polypeptide(L)'
;MDITINELPDESKKLNRMVTGKKGSIIRLSPDPEGFAKTADELEAEDFSSEVPVQHTHSAYENDEIGLYVGLWDTESMVETGGPYACDEFMWLIEGECQIRNNRTGEIATVKAGTPFVIPRGYDCQWQQSGYLRKFYVISEHPSEAIPAAPAHEGVVIPTADAVLSEIDDDAPFQVTRGARPQQNVCYKDTTGRFFSGTWASEAFESMRRAFPYNAFAYVQDGSITLTDAEAAAQVFNAGDAFFIPQGIECDATVASSVRLTIAVVKSD
;
A
#
# COMPACT_ATOMS: atom_id res chain seq x y z
N MET A 1 -29.04 -31.68 7.27
CA MET A 1 -27.63 -31.66 6.86
C MET A 1 -27.15 -30.25 7.13
N ASP A 2 -26.52 -30.05 8.27
CA ASP A 2 -25.96 -28.77 8.65
C ASP A 2 -24.65 -28.57 7.88
N ILE A 3 -24.60 -27.55 7.07
CA ILE A 3 -23.38 -27.12 6.39
C ILE A 3 -22.64 -26.28 7.42
N THR A 4 -21.60 -26.84 8.01
CA THR A 4 -20.65 -26.11 8.84
C THR A 4 -19.88 -25.17 7.90
N ILE A 5 -20.11 -23.87 8.03
CA ILE A 5 -19.30 -22.83 7.39
C ILE A 5 -17.94 -22.88 8.11
N ASN A 6 -16.91 -23.36 7.42
CA ASN A 6 -15.54 -23.21 7.90
C ASN A 6 -15.24 -21.70 7.96
N GLU A 7 -15.02 -21.21 9.16
CA GLU A 7 -14.46 -19.88 9.37
C GLU A 7 -13.05 -19.89 8.76
N LEU A 8 -12.83 -19.01 7.78
CA LEU A 8 -11.50 -18.75 7.22
C LEU A 8 -10.58 -18.24 8.34
N PRO A 9 -9.29 -18.58 8.34
CA PRO A 9 -8.35 -18.11 9.34
C PRO A 9 -8.31 -16.58 9.34
N ASP A 10 -8.54 -16.00 10.50
CA ASP A 10 -8.49 -14.57 10.77
C ASP A 10 -6.99 -14.15 10.83
N GLU A 11 -6.44 -13.77 9.69
CA GLU A 11 -5.04 -13.32 9.58
C GLU A 11 -4.74 -12.08 10.45
N SER A 12 -5.76 -11.35 10.89
CA SER A 12 -5.61 -10.14 11.72
C SER A 12 -5.10 -10.43 13.15
N LYS A 13 -5.10 -11.67 13.59
CA LYS A 13 -4.85 -12.02 15.02
C LYS A 13 -3.41 -12.39 15.38
N LYS A 14 -2.47 -12.49 14.43
CA LYS A 14 -1.17 -13.17 14.69
C LYS A 14 0.09 -12.32 14.54
N LEU A 15 0.00 -11.04 14.26
CA LEU A 15 1.19 -10.22 14.17
C LEU A 15 1.57 -9.59 15.51
N ASN A 16 2.72 -10.01 16.04
CA ASN A 16 3.37 -9.35 17.19
C ASN A 16 4.01 -8.04 16.68
N ARG A 17 3.17 -6.99 16.48
CA ARG A 17 3.50 -5.80 15.69
C ARG A 17 4.13 -4.72 16.56
N MET A 18 5.37 -4.36 16.29
CA MET A 18 5.95 -3.11 16.81
C MET A 18 5.51 -1.94 15.96
N VAL A 19 4.50 -1.19 16.42
CA VAL A 19 4.10 0.08 15.79
C VAL A 19 5.13 1.15 16.11
N THR A 20 5.86 1.64 15.13
CA THR A 20 6.93 2.64 15.31
C THR A 20 6.48 4.08 15.02
N GLY A 21 5.33 4.29 14.37
CA GLY A 21 4.80 5.61 14.05
C GLY A 21 4.24 6.34 15.28
N LYS A 22 4.67 7.58 15.54
CA LYS A 22 3.97 8.45 16.50
C LYS A 22 2.56 8.74 15.98
N LYS A 23 1.54 8.45 16.78
CA LYS A 23 0.18 8.88 16.50
C LYS A 23 0.20 10.41 16.34
N GLY A 24 -0.09 10.95 15.16
CA GLY A 24 -0.17 12.39 14.93
C GLY A 24 0.91 13.01 14.05
N SER A 25 1.77 12.25 13.38
CA SER A 25 2.83 12.78 12.50
C SER A 25 2.88 12.09 11.13
N ILE A 26 3.54 12.75 10.17
CA ILE A 26 3.92 12.14 8.89
C ILE A 26 4.97 11.06 9.15
N ILE A 27 4.76 9.86 8.64
CA ILE A 27 5.59 8.69 8.87
C ILE A 27 6.50 8.46 7.66
N ARG A 28 7.82 8.55 7.88
CA ARG A 28 8.81 8.10 6.88
C ARG A 28 8.91 6.58 6.95
N LEU A 29 8.76 5.92 5.81
CA LEU A 29 8.92 4.47 5.69
C LEU A 29 10.37 4.16 5.29
N SER A 30 11.06 3.41 6.14
CA SER A 30 12.42 2.94 5.84
C SER A 30 12.36 1.58 5.14
N PRO A 31 13.17 1.32 4.10
CA PRO A 31 13.31 -0.02 3.55
C PRO A 31 14.11 -0.95 4.47
N ASP A 32 14.75 -0.40 5.51
CA ASP A 32 15.51 -1.15 6.52
C ASP A 32 15.32 -0.47 7.90
N PRO A 33 14.14 -0.63 8.54
CA PRO A 33 13.88 -0.02 9.83
C PRO A 33 14.65 -0.71 10.94
N GLU A 34 15.00 0.04 11.99
CA GLU A 34 15.72 -0.50 13.14
C GLU A 34 14.94 -1.66 13.77
N GLY A 35 15.61 -2.79 13.94
CA GLY A 35 15.02 -3.98 14.55
C GLY A 35 14.23 -4.88 13.61
N PHE A 36 14.12 -4.54 12.33
CA PHE A 36 13.52 -5.40 11.33
C PHE A 36 14.22 -6.77 11.25
N ALA A 37 13.47 -7.80 10.93
CA ALA A 37 13.92 -9.19 10.76
C ALA A 37 14.58 -9.83 12.01
N LYS A 38 14.38 -9.28 13.21
CA LYS A 38 14.87 -9.89 14.46
C LYS A 38 14.04 -11.08 14.93
N THR A 39 12.75 -11.07 14.60
CA THR A 39 11.81 -12.12 15.00
C THR A 39 10.96 -12.46 13.79
N ALA A 40 10.95 -13.73 13.40
CA ALA A 40 10.11 -14.21 12.32
C ALA A 40 8.63 -14.20 12.74
N ASP A 41 7.76 -14.01 11.76
CA ASP A 41 6.33 -14.09 11.93
C ASP A 41 5.91 -15.55 12.23
N GLU A 42 4.86 -15.73 13.02
CA GLU A 42 4.24 -17.03 13.23
C GLU A 42 3.30 -17.32 12.06
N LEU A 43 3.55 -18.41 11.33
CA LEU A 43 2.83 -18.78 10.11
C LEU A 43 2.16 -20.14 10.25
N GLU A 44 1.02 -20.31 9.60
CA GLU A 44 0.31 -21.59 9.53
C GLU A 44 0.72 -22.35 8.27
N ALA A 45 1.05 -23.65 8.43
CA ALA A 45 1.51 -24.48 7.32
C ALA A 45 0.46 -24.67 6.22
N GLU A 46 -0.82 -24.53 6.55
CA GLU A 46 -1.95 -24.65 5.62
C GLU A 46 -2.06 -23.49 4.62
N ASP A 47 -1.43 -22.35 4.93
CA ASP A 47 -1.40 -21.19 4.03
C ASP A 47 -0.43 -21.38 2.86
N PHE A 48 0.42 -22.43 2.92
CA PHE A 48 1.47 -22.67 1.93
C PHE A 48 1.32 -24.05 1.27
N SER A 49 1.48 -24.09 -0.04
CA SER A 49 1.67 -25.33 -0.82
C SER A 49 3.14 -25.71 -0.99
N SER A 50 4.05 -24.85 -0.53
CA SER A 50 5.48 -25.11 -0.37
C SER A 50 5.84 -25.42 1.09
N GLU A 51 7.14 -25.51 1.41
CA GLU A 51 7.62 -25.39 2.78
C GLU A 51 7.24 -24.00 3.32
N VAL A 52 6.99 -23.92 4.65
CA VAL A 52 6.68 -22.66 5.34
C VAL A 52 7.91 -21.75 5.26
N PRO A 53 7.79 -20.54 4.69
CA PRO A 53 8.93 -19.63 4.56
C PRO A 53 9.26 -18.97 5.90
N VAL A 54 10.40 -18.29 5.97
CA VAL A 54 10.69 -17.30 7.01
C VAL A 54 10.18 -15.96 6.51
N GLN A 55 9.33 -15.30 7.28
CA GLN A 55 8.76 -13.97 6.98
C GLN A 55 8.98 -13.01 8.14
N HIS A 56 9.05 -11.72 7.81
CA HIS A 56 9.12 -10.66 8.80
C HIS A 56 8.23 -9.50 8.40
N THR A 57 7.47 -9.00 9.36
CA THR A 57 6.62 -7.83 9.22
C THR A 57 7.11 -6.69 10.12
N HIS A 58 7.17 -5.49 9.57
CA HIS A 58 7.36 -4.26 10.34
C HIS A 58 6.21 -3.32 10.06
N SER A 59 5.34 -3.14 11.05
CA SER A 59 4.19 -2.26 10.94
C SER A 59 4.57 -0.82 11.26
N ALA A 60 4.33 0.08 10.31
CA ALA A 60 4.54 1.52 10.47
C ALA A 60 3.25 2.22 10.92
N TYR A 61 2.09 1.73 10.48
CA TYR A 61 0.77 2.25 10.84
C TYR A 61 -0.27 1.14 10.83
N GLU A 62 -1.16 1.18 11.84
CA GLU A 62 -2.28 0.25 11.98
C GLU A 62 -3.53 0.99 12.44
N ASN A 63 -4.67 0.63 11.86
CA ASN A 63 -5.97 1.08 12.28
C ASN A 63 -7.01 -0.03 12.05
N ASP A 64 -7.26 -0.83 13.09
CA ASP A 64 -8.18 -1.97 13.04
C ASP A 64 -9.64 -1.56 12.79
N GLU A 65 -10.03 -0.34 13.19
CA GLU A 65 -11.41 0.15 13.00
C GLU A 65 -11.79 0.24 11.52
N ILE A 66 -10.82 0.59 10.67
CA ILE A 66 -11.01 0.71 9.23
C ILE A 66 -10.29 -0.38 8.42
N GLY A 67 -9.59 -1.31 9.09
CA GLY A 67 -8.84 -2.39 8.46
C GLY A 67 -7.67 -1.88 7.61
N LEU A 68 -6.93 -0.86 8.10
CA LEU A 68 -5.81 -0.27 7.36
C LEU A 68 -4.49 -0.60 8.03
N TYR A 69 -3.58 -1.23 7.26
CA TYR A 69 -2.24 -1.57 7.72
C TYR A 69 -1.21 -1.15 6.69
N VAL A 70 -0.13 -0.49 7.16
CA VAL A 70 0.95 0.02 6.30
C VAL A 70 2.29 -0.35 6.90
N GLY A 71 3.19 -0.89 6.08
CA GLY A 71 4.49 -1.28 6.60
C GLY A 71 5.44 -1.85 5.57
N LEU A 72 6.39 -2.61 6.08
CA LEU A 72 7.42 -3.34 5.35
C LEU A 72 7.28 -4.84 5.65
N TRP A 73 7.45 -5.66 4.64
CA TRP A 73 7.40 -7.11 4.74
C TRP A 73 8.48 -7.74 3.88
N ASP A 74 9.07 -8.82 4.38
CA ASP A 74 9.94 -9.66 3.57
C ASP A 74 9.65 -11.16 3.76
N THR A 75 10.13 -11.94 2.82
CA THR A 75 9.96 -13.39 2.82
C THR A 75 11.06 -14.08 2.03
N GLU A 76 11.29 -15.36 2.36
CA GLU A 76 12.05 -16.29 1.55
C GLU A 76 11.17 -16.91 0.45
N SER A 77 11.72 -17.90 -0.29
CA SER A 77 10.96 -18.62 -1.33
C SER A 77 9.68 -19.23 -0.77
N MET A 78 8.56 -19.03 -1.47
CA MET A 78 7.28 -19.61 -1.08
C MET A 78 6.34 -19.82 -2.27
N VAL A 79 5.35 -20.68 -2.05
CA VAL A 79 4.15 -20.81 -2.86
C VAL A 79 2.98 -20.87 -1.90
N GLU A 80 2.10 -19.89 -1.93
CA GLU A 80 0.87 -19.89 -1.13
C GLU A 80 -0.12 -20.96 -1.61
N THR A 81 -1.04 -21.35 -0.76
CA THR A 81 -2.15 -22.24 -1.16
C THR A 81 -3.03 -21.54 -2.17
N GLY A 82 -3.21 -20.20 -2.04
CA GLY A 82 -4.01 -19.37 -2.93
C GLY A 82 -5.50 -19.44 -2.65
N GLY A 83 -6.26 -18.65 -3.39
CA GLY A 83 -7.70 -18.51 -3.25
C GLY A 83 -8.14 -17.07 -3.51
N PRO A 84 -9.41 -16.72 -3.20
CA PRO A 84 -9.88 -15.34 -3.26
C PRO A 84 -9.10 -14.46 -2.29
N TYR A 85 -8.43 -13.40 -2.80
CA TYR A 85 -7.59 -12.52 -2.00
C TYR A 85 -8.45 -11.76 -0.97
N ALA A 86 -8.00 -11.73 0.29
CA ALA A 86 -8.84 -11.28 1.40
C ALA A 86 -9.06 -9.77 1.45
N CYS A 87 -8.11 -8.98 0.93
CA CYS A 87 -8.07 -7.52 1.02
C CYS A 87 -7.72 -6.87 -0.32
N ASP A 88 -7.84 -5.56 -0.40
CA ASP A 88 -7.18 -4.78 -1.43
C ASP A 88 -5.77 -4.45 -0.94
N GLU A 89 -4.74 -4.95 -1.61
CA GLU A 89 -3.36 -4.73 -1.20
C GLU A 89 -2.57 -4.03 -2.29
N PHE A 90 -2.08 -2.82 -1.98
CA PHE A 90 -1.05 -2.15 -2.76
C PHE A 90 0.32 -2.56 -2.23
N MET A 91 1.23 -2.80 -3.16
CA MET A 91 2.61 -3.18 -2.86
C MET A 91 3.59 -2.38 -3.71
N TRP A 92 4.71 -2.00 -3.12
CA TRP A 92 5.89 -1.51 -3.83
C TRP A 92 7.04 -2.50 -3.61
N LEU A 93 7.42 -3.21 -4.67
CA LEU A 93 8.48 -4.21 -4.59
C LEU A 93 9.84 -3.52 -4.51
N ILE A 94 10.56 -3.72 -3.39
CA ILE A 94 11.88 -3.12 -3.14
C ILE A 94 12.97 -4.02 -3.69
N GLU A 95 12.85 -5.33 -3.45
CA GLU A 95 13.82 -6.35 -3.81
C GLU A 95 13.11 -7.64 -4.22
N GLY A 96 13.73 -8.41 -5.14
CA GLY A 96 13.21 -9.69 -5.58
C GLY A 96 12.24 -9.61 -6.75
N GLU A 97 11.55 -10.73 -6.97
CA GLU A 97 10.55 -10.92 -8.02
C GLU A 97 9.48 -11.90 -7.51
N CYS A 98 8.22 -11.64 -7.81
CA CYS A 98 7.15 -12.59 -7.57
C CYS A 98 6.30 -12.84 -8.81
N GLN A 99 5.55 -13.92 -8.78
CA GLN A 99 4.56 -14.31 -9.76
C GLN A 99 3.21 -14.46 -9.10
N ILE A 100 2.19 -13.85 -9.68
CA ILE A 100 0.80 -13.98 -9.25
C ILE A 100 0.05 -14.76 -10.32
N ARG A 101 -0.32 -15.99 -10.00
CA ARG A 101 -1.03 -16.89 -10.91
C ARG A 101 -2.53 -16.69 -10.72
N ASN A 102 -3.25 -16.43 -11.80
CA ASN A 102 -4.71 -16.49 -11.81
C ASN A 102 -5.16 -17.95 -11.75
N ASN A 103 -5.92 -18.32 -10.70
CA ASN A 103 -6.33 -19.72 -10.50
C ASN A 103 -7.37 -20.19 -11.51
N ARG A 104 -8.16 -19.27 -12.11
CA ARG A 104 -9.18 -19.61 -13.13
C ARG A 104 -8.60 -19.76 -14.52
N THR A 105 -7.70 -18.88 -14.93
CA THR A 105 -7.16 -18.87 -16.31
C THR A 105 -5.79 -19.52 -16.44
N GLY A 106 -5.04 -19.62 -15.32
CA GLY A 106 -3.66 -20.07 -15.32
C GLY A 106 -2.66 -19.01 -15.78
N GLU A 107 -3.10 -17.80 -16.13
CA GLU A 107 -2.21 -16.69 -16.50
C GLU A 107 -1.35 -16.28 -15.31
N ILE A 108 -0.11 -15.87 -15.62
CA ILE A 108 0.87 -15.46 -14.61
C ILE A 108 1.29 -14.01 -14.86
N ALA A 109 1.07 -13.15 -13.87
CA ALA A 109 1.64 -11.83 -13.83
C ALA A 109 2.97 -11.89 -13.07
N THR A 110 4.06 -11.43 -13.69
CA THR A 110 5.39 -11.35 -13.05
C THR A 110 5.67 -9.92 -12.65
N VAL A 111 5.99 -9.70 -11.38
CA VAL A 111 6.31 -8.39 -10.80
C VAL A 111 7.74 -8.39 -10.28
N LYS A 112 8.51 -7.36 -10.64
CA LYS A 112 9.94 -7.21 -10.27
C LYS A 112 10.17 -6.02 -9.36
N ALA A 113 11.32 -6.02 -8.69
CA ALA A 113 11.77 -4.87 -7.90
C ALA A 113 11.64 -3.54 -8.67
N GLY A 114 11.22 -2.49 -7.97
CA GLY A 114 10.93 -1.16 -8.53
C GLY A 114 9.53 -1.04 -9.15
N THR A 115 8.68 -2.07 -9.06
CA THR A 115 7.34 -2.06 -9.63
C THR A 115 6.27 -1.95 -8.53
N PRO A 116 5.37 -0.94 -8.60
CA PRO A 116 4.15 -0.91 -7.81
C PRO A 116 3.08 -1.83 -8.41
N PHE A 117 2.26 -2.45 -7.56
CA PHE A 117 1.12 -3.22 -8.04
C PHE A 117 0.04 -3.35 -6.98
N VAL A 118 -1.17 -3.70 -7.41
CA VAL A 118 -2.31 -3.99 -6.54
C VAL A 118 -2.82 -5.39 -6.83
N ILE A 119 -3.08 -6.16 -5.78
CA ILE A 119 -3.91 -7.37 -5.83
C ILE A 119 -5.29 -6.98 -5.32
N PRO A 120 -6.34 -7.05 -6.17
CA PRO A 120 -7.70 -6.72 -5.78
C PRO A 120 -8.30 -7.75 -4.82
N ARG A 121 -9.09 -7.27 -3.86
CA ARG A 121 -9.90 -8.13 -3.00
C ARG A 121 -10.87 -8.99 -3.82
N GLY A 122 -10.91 -10.29 -3.51
CA GLY A 122 -11.73 -11.28 -4.22
C GLY A 122 -11.09 -11.82 -5.49
N TYR A 123 -9.93 -11.33 -5.92
CA TYR A 123 -9.20 -11.91 -7.03
C TYR A 123 -8.67 -13.30 -6.66
N ASP A 124 -9.14 -14.33 -7.36
CA ASP A 124 -8.74 -15.72 -7.11
C ASP A 124 -7.37 -16.00 -7.71
N CYS A 125 -6.36 -15.96 -6.88
CA CYS A 125 -4.96 -16.05 -7.29
C CYS A 125 -4.10 -16.86 -6.32
N GLN A 126 -2.86 -17.10 -6.73
CA GLN A 126 -1.83 -17.76 -5.95
C GLN A 126 -0.52 -17.00 -6.08
N TRP A 127 0.06 -16.61 -4.95
CA TRP A 127 1.40 -16.03 -4.89
C TRP A 127 2.46 -17.12 -5.02
N GLN A 128 3.46 -16.88 -5.86
CA GLN A 128 4.61 -17.77 -6.08
C GLN A 128 5.87 -16.94 -6.19
N GLN A 129 6.94 -17.34 -5.50
CA GLN A 129 8.23 -16.70 -5.67
C GLN A 129 9.38 -17.65 -5.37
N SER A 130 10.55 -17.34 -5.97
CA SER A 130 11.80 -18.02 -5.72
C SER A 130 12.84 -17.00 -5.25
N GLY A 131 13.46 -17.26 -4.12
CA GLY A 131 14.44 -16.36 -3.50
C GLY A 131 13.79 -15.35 -2.56
N TYR A 132 14.65 -14.47 -2.05
CA TYR A 132 14.25 -13.41 -1.12
C TYR A 132 13.45 -12.31 -1.83
N LEU A 133 12.45 -11.75 -1.11
CA LEU A 133 11.66 -10.63 -1.57
C LEU A 133 11.38 -9.67 -0.41
N ARG A 134 11.40 -8.37 -0.71
CA ARG A 134 11.03 -7.29 0.24
C ARG A 134 10.11 -6.29 -0.43
N LYS A 135 9.06 -5.88 0.27
CA LYS A 135 8.08 -4.90 -0.23
C LYS A 135 7.59 -3.94 0.86
N PHE A 136 7.23 -2.72 0.47
CA PHE A 136 6.25 -1.95 1.23
C PHE A 136 4.84 -2.46 0.90
N TYR A 137 3.94 -2.41 1.88
CA TYR A 137 2.54 -2.78 1.70
C TYR A 137 1.59 -1.73 2.26
N VAL A 138 0.42 -1.65 1.65
CA VAL A 138 -0.78 -0.96 2.15
C VAL A 138 -1.93 -1.92 2.00
N ILE A 139 -2.42 -2.45 3.10
CA ILE A 139 -3.55 -3.38 3.16
C ILE A 139 -4.79 -2.58 3.56
N SER A 140 -5.84 -2.70 2.75
CA SER A 140 -7.18 -2.21 3.04
C SER A 140 -8.13 -3.41 3.17
N GLU A 141 -8.40 -3.79 4.41
CA GLU A 141 -9.44 -4.77 4.73
C GLU A 141 -10.81 -4.08 4.75
N HIS A 142 -11.84 -4.88 4.66
CA HIS A 142 -13.23 -4.44 4.80
C HIS A 142 -13.87 -5.26 5.93
N PRO A 143 -13.56 -4.94 7.20
CA PRO A 143 -13.85 -5.83 8.35
C PRO A 143 -15.34 -6.15 8.53
N SER A 144 -16.22 -5.33 7.98
CA SER A 144 -17.68 -5.53 8.04
C SER A 144 -18.28 -6.16 6.78
N GLU A 145 -17.49 -6.50 5.78
CA GLU A 145 -17.95 -6.92 4.46
C GLU A 145 -17.40 -8.29 4.08
N ALA A 146 -18.24 -9.16 3.56
CA ALA A 146 -17.80 -10.41 2.96
C ALA A 146 -16.91 -10.16 1.72
N ILE A 147 -15.99 -11.08 1.43
CA ILE A 147 -15.19 -11.05 0.20
C ILE A 147 -16.15 -11.01 -1.00
N PRO A 148 -16.00 -10.07 -1.96
CA PRO A 148 -16.90 -9.96 -3.08
C PRO A 148 -16.81 -11.19 -3.99
N ALA A 149 -17.95 -11.60 -4.56
CA ALA A 149 -18.00 -12.72 -5.51
C ALA A 149 -17.26 -12.42 -6.83
N ALA A 150 -17.04 -11.14 -7.13
CA ALA A 150 -16.23 -10.67 -8.25
C ALA A 150 -15.35 -9.50 -7.78
N PRO A 151 -14.05 -9.53 -8.08
CA PRO A 151 -13.15 -8.44 -7.73
C PRO A 151 -13.44 -7.18 -8.54
N ALA A 152 -12.95 -6.02 -8.08
CA ALA A 152 -13.02 -4.76 -8.84
C ALA A 152 -12.23 -4.83 -10.17
N HIS A 153 -11.23 -5.71 -10.23
CA HIS A 153 -10.42 -5.97 -11.42
C HIS A 153 -9.99 -7.45 -11.47
N GLU A 154 -10.09 -8.06 -12.64
CA GLU A 154 -9.75 -9.46 -12.88
C GLU A 154 -8.25 -9.63 -13.19
N GLY A 155 -7.39 -9.40 -12.21
CA GLY A 155 -5.94 -9.54 -12.34
C GLY A 155 -5.18 -8.54 -11.49
N VAL A 156 -3.87 -8.69 -11.49
CA VAL A 156 -2.94 -7.73 -10.87
C VAL A 156 -2.97 -6.41 -11.64
N VAL A 157 -3.11 -5.29 -10.92
CA VAL A 157 -3.09 -3.95 -11.51
C VAL A 157 -1.73 -3.31 -11.29
N ILE A 158 -1.04 -2.96 -12.38
CA ILE A 158 0.28 -2.31 -12.33
C ILE A 158 0.11 -0.87 -12.84
N PRO A 159 0.35 0.15 -12.00
CA PRO A 159 0.38 1.54 -12.44
C PRO A 159 1.43 1.75 -13.53
N THR A 160 1.06 2.38 -14.65
CA THR A 160 1.98 2.62 -15.76
C THR A 160 2.69 3.97 -15.61
N ALA A 161 3.99 4.01 -15.92
CA ALA A 161 4.77 5.25 -15.86
C ALA A 161 4.26 6.33 -16.82
N ASP A 162 3.69 5.91 -17.98
CA ASP A 162 3.20 6.79 -19.04
C ASP A 162 1.72 7.17 -18.89
N ALA A 163 1.12 6.92 -17.71
CA ALA A 163 -0.28 7.24 -17.46
C ALA A 163 -0.55 8.73 -17.71
N VAL A 164 -1.59 9.03 -18.49
CA VAL A 164 -2.06 10.40 -18.71
C VAL A 164 -2.64 10.92 -17.40
N LEU A 165 -2.06 12.02 -16.90
CA LEU A 165 -2.52 12.68 -15.69
C LEU A 165 -3.59 13.73 -16.02
N SER A 166 -4.55 13.89 -15.12
CA SER A 166 -5.59 14.93 -15.16
C SER A 166 -5.58 15.74 -13.86
N GLU A 167 -6.07 16.95 -13.92
CA GLU A 167 -6.23 17.79 -12.73
C GLU A 167 -7.12 17.06 -11.71
N ILE A 168 -6.80 17.25 -10.43
CA ILE A 168 -7.59 16.72 -9.32
C ILE A 168 -8.71 17.74 -9.05
N ASP A 169 -9.95 17.24 -9.01
CA ASP A 169 -11.12 18.03 -8.66
C ASP A 169 -11.06 18.54 -7.19
N ASP A 170 -12.18 19.00 -6.65
CA ASP A 170 -12.29 19.67 -5.33
C ASP A 170 -11.73 18.87 -4.14
N ASP A 171 -11.52 17.56 -4.29
CA ASP A 171 -10.95 16.65 -3.28
C ASP A 171 -9.39 16.64 -3.25
N ALA A 172 -8.72 17.65 -3.84
CA ALA A 172 -7.26 17.70 -3.82
C ALA A 172 -6.69 17.62 -2.38
N PRO A 173 -5.73 16.72 -2.09
CA PRO A 173 -5.19 16.54 -0.74
C PRO A 173 -4.47 17.78 -0.22
N PHE A 174 -3.85 18.56 -1.11
CA PHE A 174 -3.16 19.80 -0.80
C PHE A 174 -3.88 20.98 -1.42
N GLN A 175 -4.27 21.96 -0.60
CA GLN A 175 -4.85 23.20 -1.10
C GLN A 175 -3.73 24.16 -1.52
N VAL A 176 -3.48 24.22 -2.82
CA VAL A 176 -2.42 25.04 -3.41
C VAL A 176 -2.71 26.54 -3.22
N THR A 177 -1.73 27.26 -2.70
CA THR A 177 -1.75 28.71 -2.53
C THR A 177 -0.92 29.45 -3.58
N ARG A 178 0.11 28.75 -4.12
CA ARG A 178 1.00 29.28 -5.16
C ARG A 178 1.52 28.13 -6.01
N GLY A 179 1.65 28.36 -7.32
CA GLY A 179 2.25 27.42 -8.26
C GLY A 179 1.24 26.54 -9.00
N ALA A 180 1.69 25.38 -9.44
CA ALA A 180 0.90 24.46 -10.26
C ALA A 180 -0.11 23.67 -9.43
N ARG A 181 -1.25 23.33 -10.05
CA ARG A 181 -2.18 22.37 -9.46
C ARG A 181 -1.66 20.95 -9.70
N PRO A 182 -1.69 20.09 -8.68
CA PRO A 182 -1.35 18.70 -8.85
C PRO A 182 -2.29 17.97 -9.81
N GLN A 183 -1.76 16.93 -10.44
CA GLN A 183 -2.48 16.06 -11.35
C GLN A 183 -2.37 14.63 -10.88
N GLN A 184 -3.33 13.78 -11.25
CA GLN A 184 -3.30 12.36 -10.93
C GLN A 184 -3.85 11.48 -12.05
N ASN A 185 -3.49 10.21 -12.01
CA ASN A 185 -4.15 9.13 -12.70
C ASN A 185 -4.48 8.05 -11.66
N VAL A 186 -5.73 7.62 -11.61
CA VAL A 186 -6.16 6.48 -10.79
C VAL A 186 -6.22 5.26 -11.69
N CYS A 187 -5.34 4.29 -11.46
CA CYS A 187 -5.27 3.05 -12.22
C CYS A 187 -6.07 1.91 -11.58
N TYR A 188 -6.28 1.98 -10.26
CA TYR A 188 -7.09 1.04 -9.50
C TYR A 188 -8.03 1.79 -8.55
N LYS A 189 -9.24 1.27 -8.42
CA LYS A 189 -10.23 1.68 -7.42
C LYS A 189 -11.04 0.45 -7.01
N ASP A 190 -11.17 0.24 -5.71
CA ASP A 190 -11.95 -0.86 -5.15
C ASP A 190 -13.46 -0.73 -5.43
N THR A 191 -14.24 -1.75 -5.12
CA THR A 191 -15.69 -1.77 -5.36
C THR A 191 -16.45 -0.74 -4.54
N THR A 192 -15.90 -0.29 -3.41
CA THR A 192 -16.53 0.70 -2.52
C THR A 192 -16.13 2.14 -2.87
N GLY A 193 -15.01 2.30 -3.58
CA GLY A 193 -14.41 3.58 -3.88
C GLY A 193 -13.59 4.19 -2.73
N ARG A 194 -13.38 3.43 -1.66
CA ARG A 194 -12.59 3.85 -0.50
C ARG A 194 -11.10 3.69 -0.73
N PHE A 195 -10.70 2.58 -1.34
CA PHE A 195 -9.30 2.34 -1.69
C PHE A 195 -9.03 2.66 -3.16
N PHE A 196 -7.98 3.42 -3.44
CA PHE A 196 -7.50 3.61 -4.81
C PHE A 196 -5.98 3.75 -4.86
N SER A 197 -5.41 3.45 -6.01
CA SER A 197 -3.98 3.58 -6.29
C SER A 197 -3.74 4.18 -7.67
N GLY A 198 -2.60 4.83 -7.83
CA GLY A 198 -2.21 5.44 -9.09
C GLY A 198 -0.96 6.28 -9.01
N THR A 199 -0.88 7.25 -9.92
CA THR A 199 0.21 8.22 -10.00
C THR A 199 -0.32 9.62 -9.66
N TRP A 200 0.46 10.35 -8.86
CA TRP A 200 0.24 11.75 -8.55
C TRP A 200 1.51 12.54 -8.92
N ALA A 201 1.34 13.72 -9.52
CA ALA A 201 2.49 14.54 -9.88
C ALA A 201 2.14 16.03 -9.81
N SER A 202 3.16 16.86 -9.63
CA SER A 202 3.05 18.30 -9.70
C SER A 202 4.37 18.95 -10.13
N GLU A 203 4.26 20.07 -10.80
CA GLU A 203 5.32 21.06 -10.88
C GLU A 203 5.42 21.83 -9.56
N ALA A 204 6.27 22.87 -9.50
CA ALA A 204 6.49 23.68 -8.31
C ALA A 204 5.18 24.25 -7.72
N PHE A 205 4.96 24.03 -6.43
CA PHE A 205 3.82 24.60 -5.69
C PHE A 205 4.11 24.77 -4.19
N GLU A 206 3.28 25.59 -3.56
CA GLU A 206 3.16 25.69 -2.12
C GLU A 206 1.69 25.52 -1.73
N SER A 207 1.41 24.78 -0.65
CA SER A 207 0.06 24.62 -0.12
C SER A 207 -0.10 25.29 1.23
N MET A 208 -1.34 25.59 1.60
CA MET A 208 -1.66 25.94 2.97
C MET A 208 -1.71 24.71 3.86
N ARG A 209 -1.41 24.91 5.16
CA ARG A 209 -1.58 23.89 6.18
C ARG A 209 -3.07 23.63 6.40
N ARG A 210 -3.42 22.35 6.41
CA ARG A 210 -4.78 21.86 6.71
C ARG A 210 -4.73 20.40 7.14
N ALA A 211 -5.83 19.94 7.75
CA ALA A 211 -6.00 18.52 8.01
C ALA A 211 -5.98 17.72 6.69
N PHE A 212 -5.10 16.73 6.61
CA PHE A 212 -4.98 15.87 5.44
C PHE A 212 -6.23 14.99 5.31
N PRO A 213 -6.90 14.95 4.15
CA PRO A 213 -8.25 14.39 4.06
C PRO A 213 -8.33 12.87 4.03
N TYR A 214 -7.21 12.16 3.84
CA TYR A 214 -7.16 10.71 3.64
C TYR A 214 -6.04 10.07 4.44
N ASN A 215 -6.01 8.74 4.43
CA ASN A 215 -4.81 7.96 4.72
C ASN A 215 -4.07 7.71 3.39
N ALA A 216 -2.84 8.19 3.25
CA ALA A 216 -2.13 8.11 1.99
C ALA A 216 -0.69 7.63 2.14
N PHE A 217 -0.38 6.52 1.49
CA PHE A 217 1.00 6.09 1.19
C PHE A 217 1.46 6.77 -0.08
N ALA A 218 2.74 7.16 -0.12
CA ALA A 218 3.40 7.62 -1.33
C ALA A 218 4.85 7.11 -1.41
N TYR A 219 5.25 6.75 -2.62
CA TYR A 219 6.63 6.49 -2.99
C TYR A 219 7.08 7.53 -4.02
N VAL A 220 8.19 8.22 -3.77
CA VAL A 220 8.72 9.25 -4.66
C VAL A 220 9.46 8.59 -5.83
N GLN A 221 8.87 8.63 -7.02
CA GLN A 221 9.48 8.09 -8.23
C GLN A 221 10.53 9.03 -8.82
N ASP A 222 10.22 10.35 -8.80
CA ASP A 222 11.09 11.38 -9.35
C ASP A 222 10.90 12.70 -8.61
N GLY A 223 11.95 13.54 -8.56
CA GLY A 223 11.91 14.84 -7.92
C GLY A 223 11.92 14.78 -6.39
N SER A 224 11.29 15.78 -5.76
CA SER A 224 11.20 15.86 -4.29
C SER A 224 10.01 16.65 -3.81
N ILE A 225 9.55 16.31 -2.60
CA ILE A 225 8.49 17.01 -1.88
C ILE A 225 8.93 17.26 -0.44
N THR A 226 8.67 18.47 0.07
CA THR A 226 8.83 18.80 1.48
C THR A 226 7.45 18.81 2.14
N LEU A 227 7.30 18.04 3.20
CA LEU A 227 6.09 17.98 4.00
C LEU A 227 6.40 18.50 5.40
N THR A 228 5.50 19.32 5.97
CA THR A 228 5.64 19.87 7.30
C THR A 228 4.36 19.62 8.08
N ASP A 229 4.44 18.88 9.19
CA ASP A 229 3.32 18.71 10.11
C ASP A 229 3.41 19.70 11.29
N ALA A 230 2.42 19.70 12.18
CA ALA A 230 2.32 20.66 13.25
C ALA A 230 3.39 20.46 14.37
N GLU A 231 3.97 19.28 14.46
CA GLU A 231 4.86 18.89 15.58
C GLU A 231 6.31 18.71 15.16
N ALA A 232 6.59 18.54 13.87
CA ALA A 232 7.91 18.18 13.38
C ALA A 232 8.57 19.30 12.57
N ALA A 233 9.89 19.24 12.49
CA ALA A 233 10.63 19.97 11.46
C ALA A 233 10.20 19.46 10.07
N ALA A 234 10.31 20.32 9.06
CA ALA A 234 10.02 19.94 7.68
C ALA A 234 10.82 18.71 7.26
N GLN A 235 10.13 17.72 6.69
CA GLN A 235 10.72 16.49 6.18
C GLN A 235 10.81 16.59 4.65
N VAL A 236 12.00 16.37 4.10
CA VAL A 236 12.21 16.29 2.65
C VAL A 236 12.20 14.83 2.23
N PHE A 237 11.40 14.52 1.21
CA PHE A 237 11.32 13.20 0.57
C PHE A 237 11.80 13.33 -0.87
N ASN A 238 12.86 12.59 -1.20
CA ASN A 238 13.49 12.58 -2.53
C ASN A 238 13.13 11.30 -3.27
N ALA A 239 13.45 11.22 -4.54
CA ALA A 239 13.32 9.99 -5.33
C ALA A 239 13.94 8.80 -4.58
N GLY A 240 13.16 7.72 -4.42
CA GLY A 240 13.50 6.54 -3.62
C GLY A 240 12.95 6.54 -2.20
N ASP A 241 12.49 7.67 -1.67
CA ASP A 241 11.85 7.73 -0.35
C ASP A 241 10.37 7.32 -0.40
N ALA A 242 9.89 6.72 0.69
CA ALA A 242 8.48 6.43 0.92
C ALA A 242 7.98 7.09 2.20
N PHE A 243 6.71 7.47 2.22
CA PHE A 243 6.06 8.05 3.39
C PHE A 243 4.58 7.69 3.47
N PHE A 244 4.03 7.85 4.67
CA PHE A 244 2.61 7.71 4.91
C PHE A 244 2.09 8.93 5.69
N ILE A 245 0.95 9.47 5.24
CA ILE A 245 0.24 10.57 5.91
C ILE A 245 -1.07 10.01 6.43
N PRO A 246 -1.24 9.84 7.76
CA PRO A 246 -2.53 9.50 8.33
C PRO A 246 -3.57 10.60 8.10
N GLN A 247 -4.82 10.22 7.96
CA GLN A 247 -5.95 11.16 7.87
C GLN A 247 -6.01 12.05 9.11
N GLY A 248 -6.33 13.34 8.90
CA GLY A 248 -6.49 14.33 9.97
C GLY A 248 -5.21 14.99 10.44
N ILE A 249 -4.04 14.56 9.94
CA ILE A 249 -2.77 15.23 10.26
C ILE A 249 -2.76 16.63 9.64
N GLU A 250 -2.55 17.65 10.46
CA GLU A 250 -2.35 19.03 10.02
C GLU A 250 -1.00 19.17 9.32
N CYS A 251 -0.99 19.29 7.99
CA CYS A 251 0.24 19.41 7.24
C CYS A 251 0.13 20.36 6.04
N ASP A 252 1.27 20.82 5.57
CA ASP A 252 1.45 21.52 4.30
C ASP A 252 2.53 20.85 3.46
N ALA A 253 2.52 21.15 2.16
CA ALA A 253 3.47 20.64 1.19
C ALA A 253 4.10 21.75 0.37
N THR A 254 5.39 21.57 0.06
CA THR A 254 6.14 22.41 -0.87
C THR A 254 6.88 21.54 -1.88
N VAL A 255 6.73 21.83 -3.15
CA VAL A 255 7.52 21.27 -4.25
C VAL A 255 8.29 22.41 -4.91
N ALA A 256 9.62 22.33 -4.88
CA ALA A 256 10.48 23.41 -5.39
C ALA A 256 10.59 23.41 -6.92
N SER A 257 10.50 22.24 -7.56
CA SER A 257 10.60 22.08 -9.02
C SER A 257 9.49 21.17 -9.54
N SER A 258 9.66 19.87 -9.39
CA SER A 258 8.68 18.86 -9.76
C SER A 258 8.74 17.65 -8.82
N VAL A 259 7.67 16.89 -8.79
CA VAL A 259 7.62 15.61 -8.10
C VAL A 259 6.66 14.66 -8.82
N ARG A 260 7.00 13.37 -8.83
CA ARG A 260 6.14 12.28 -9.28
C ARG A 260 6.09 11.20 -8.21
N LEU A 261 4.89 10.84 -7.81
CA LEU A 261 4.62 9.85 -6.76
C LEU A 261 3.81 8.68 -7.31
N THR A 262 4.09 7.48 -6.85
CA THR A 262 3.09 6.40 -6.81
C THR A 262 2.37 6.49 -5.49
N ILE A 263 1.04 6.41 -5.52
CA ILE A 263 0.19 6.56 -4.34
C ILE A 263 -0.74 5.38 -4.14
N ALA A 264 -1.02 5.09 -2.86
CA ALA A 264 -2.14 4.27 -2.43
C ALA A 264 -2.89 5.01 -1.32
N VAL A 265 -4.19 5.17 -1.50
CA VAL A 265 -5.03 6.04 -0.67
C VAL A 265 -6.21 5.26 -0.13
N VAL A 266 -6.48 5.41 1.18
CA VAL A 266 -7.67 4.88 1.85
C VAL A 266 -8.47 6.05 2.42
N LYS A 267 -9.70 6.20 1.94
CA LYS A 267 -10.67 7.15 2.49
C LYS A 267 -11.41 6.46 3.64
N SER A 268 -11.46 7.07 4.79
CA SER A 268 -12.41 6.72 5.86
C SER A 268 -13.54 7.74 5.88
N ASP A 269 -14.73 7.27 6.18
CA ASP A 269 -15.95 8.09 6.28
C ASP A 269 -15.84 9.14 7.40
#